data_40276d0f5e46f6b7173be806c5e8d1ff
#
_entry.id   40276d0f5e46f6b7173be806c5e8d1ff
#
_cell.length_a   1.000
_cell.length_b   1.000
_cell.length_c   1.000
_cell.angle_alpha   90.00
_cell.angle_beta   90.00
_cell.angle_gamma   90.00
#
_symmetry.space_group_name_H-M   'P 1'
#
loop_
_entity.id
_entity.type
_entity.pdbx_description
1 polymer ?
#
loop_
_entity_poly.entity_id
_entity_poly.type
_entity_poly.pdbx_seq_one_letter_code
_entity_poly.pdbx_strand_id
1 'polypeptide(L)'
;MNEHIDPEDEMNPEDAVEAVEPVSLDADQESETDEPVPEMELSMADRLIAMEAEKTAIKDQLLRSMAEMENIRKRAERKVAEARVFAIEKFAGDLLNVSDNLARALSALTDEAKADLSDAGKSLLEGIELTEKELIATMARHGVTTVDSIAGTAFDPNVHQAVAQIPSDQPEGTVAEPFQTGWKIGDRTLRAAMVAVSTGPEA
;
A
#
# COMPACT_ATOMS: atom_id res chain seq x y z
N MET A 1 -13.95 21.25 -33.63
CA MET A 1 -13.72 19.99 -34.32
C MET A 1 -13.91 18.92 -33.27
N ASN A 2 -15.16 18.44 -33.18
CA ASN A 2 -15.62 17.46 -32.18
C ASN A 2 -15.31 16.07 -32.73
N GLU A 3 -14.43 15.32 -32.09
CA GLU A 3 -14.35 13.88 -32.28
C GLU A 3 -15.24 13.22 -31.22
N HIS A 4 -16.32 12.70 -31.74
CA HIS A 4 -17.31 11.87 -31.08
C HIS A 4 -16.70 10.47 -30.88
N ILE A 5 -16.47 10.06 -29.65
CA ILE A 5 -16.06 8.68 -29.32
C ILE A 5 -17.35 7.94 -28.99
N ASP A 6 -17.73 7.01 -29.89
CA ASP A 6 -18.83 6.07 -29.69
C ASP A 6 -18.50 5.07 -28.59
N PRO A 7 -19.42 4.82 -27.65
CA PRO A 7 -19.27 3.79 -26.63
C PRO A 7 -20.04 2.52 -27.04
N GLU A 8 -19.59 1.82 -28.06
CA GLU A 8 -20.10 0.46 -28.41
C GLU A 8 -18.97 -0.39 -28.98
N ASP A 9 -18.09 -0.90 -28.10
CA ASP A 9 -17.29 -2.06 -28.41
C ASP A 9 -17.36 -3.02 -27.20
N GLU A 10 -18.59 -3.51 -26.97
CA GLU A 10 -18.84 -4.68 -26.13
C GLU A 10 -18.36 -5.91 -26.90
N MET A 11 -17.17 -6.39 -26.53
CA MET A 11 -16.61 -7.65 -27.01
C MET A 11 -17.49 -8.81 -26.56
N ASN A 12 -18.30 -9.33 -27.48
CA ASN A 12 -19.15 -10.49 -27.31
C ASN A 12 -18.29 -11.73 -27.02
N PRO A 13 -18.50 -12.45 -25.90
CA PRO A 13 -17.73 -13.64 -25.53
C PRO A 13 -18.01 -14.90 -26.38
N GLU A 14 -18.81 -14.82 -27.44
CA GLU A 14 -19.21 -15.97 -28.27
C GLU A 14 -18.33 -16.20 -29.53
N ASP A 15 -17.36 -15.32 -29.84
CA ASP A 15 -16.55 -15.44 -31.07
C ASP A 15 -15.21 -16.20 -30.93
N ALA A 16 -15.02 -16.94 -29.84
CA ALA A 16 -13.83 -17.76 -29.63
C ALA A 16 -14.11 -19.27 -29.75
N VAL A 17 -14.88 -19.66 -30.74
CA VAL A 17 -14.97 -21.09 -31.16
C VAL A 17 -14.35 -21.22 -32.53
N GLU A 18 -13.01 -21.35 -32.54
CA GLU A 18 -12.24 -21.67 -33.75
C GLU A 18 -12.69 -23.06 -34.26
N ALA A 19 -13.25 -23.05 -35.47
CA ALA A 19 -13.77 -24.22 -36.16
C ALA A 19 -12.61 -25.19 -36.43
N VAL A 20 -12.64 -26.33 -35.76
CA VAL A 20 -11.79 -27.47 -36.09
C VAL A 20 -12.40 -28.15 -37.32
N GLU A 21 -11.73 -28.06 -38.46
CA GLU A 21 -12.10 -28.76 -39.71
C GLU A 21 -12.09 -30.27 -39.47
N PRO A 22 -13.08 -31.01 -40.06
CA PRO A 22 -13.10 -32.46 -39.94
C PRO A 22 -12.03 -33.08 -40.81
N VAL A 23 -11.07 -33.76 -40.17
CA VAL A 23 -10.12 -34.64 -40.87
C VAL A 23 -10.86 -35.79 -41.47
N SER A 24 -10.89 -35.88 -42.82
CA SER A 24 -11.39 -37.01 -43.58
C SER A 24 -10.55 -38.26 -43.27
N LEU A 25 -11.14 -39.23 -42.61
CA LEU A 25 -10.58 -40.56 -42.47
C LEU A 25 -10.90 -41.36 -43.74
N ASP A 26 -9.87 -41.55 -44.57
CA ASP A 26 -9.87 -42.58 -45.60
C ASP A 26 -9.94 -43.95 -44.93
N ALA A 27 -11.05 -44.66 -45.23
CA ALA A 27 -11.20 -46.05 -44.92
C ALA A 27 -10.33 -46.84 -45.89
N ASP A 28 -9.44 -47.68 -45.35
CA ASP A 28 -9.15 -49.03 -45.81
C ASP A 28 -7.88 -49.53 -45.17
N GLN A 29 -7.98 -50.27 -44.10
CA GLN A 29 -7.17 -51.48 -43.87
C GLN A 29 -7.84 -52.30 -42.75
N GLU A 30 -8.59 -53.29 -43.23
CA GLU A 30 -8.92 -54.45 -42.44
C GLU A 30 -7.64 -55.20 -42.08
N SER A 31 -7.34 -55.28 -40.78
CA SER A 31 -6.60 -56.40 -40.21
C SER A 31 -7.25 -56.78 -38.87
N GLU A 32 -8.09 -57.80 -38.99
CA GLU A 32 -8.56 -58.59 -37.89
C GLU A 32 -7.35 -59.10 -37.07
N THR A 33 -7.23 -58.66 -35.83
CA THR A 33 -6.78 -59.50 -34.72
C THR A 33 -7.59 -59.06 -33.50
N ASP A 34 -8.79 -59.67 -33.46
CA ASP A 34 -9.62 -59.71 -32.27
C ASP A 34 -8.98 -60.69 -31.26
N GLU A 35 -7.93 -60.21 -30.57
CA GLU A 35 -7.54 -60.83 -29.32
C GLU A 35 -8.29 -60.07 -28.21
N PRO A 36 -9.19 -60.73 -27.46
CA PRO A 36 -9.80 -60.14 -26.31
C PRO A 36 -8.70 -59.87 -25.28
N VAL A 37 -8.33 -58.61 -25.12
CA VAL A 37 -7.55 -58.15 -23.95
C VAL A 37 -8.33 -58.61 -22.72
N PRO A 38 -7.80 -59.45 -21.85
CA PRO A 38 -8.52 -59.89 -20.70
C PRO A 38 -8.81 -58.63 -19.88
N GLU A 39 -10.08 -58.22 -19.85
CA GLU A 39 -10.57 -57.31 -18.81
C GLU A 39 -10.30 -58.01 -17.49
N MET A 40 -9.16 -57.71 -16.90
CA MET A 40 -8.79 -58.16 -15.58
C MET A 40 -9.80 -57.53 -14.63
N GLU A 41 -10.92 -58.24 -14.38
CA GLU A 41 -11.91 -57.82 -13.41
C GLU A 41 -11.19 -57.67 -12.08
N LEU A 42 -10.89 -56.39 -11.74
CA LEU A 42 -10.32 -56.03 -10.45
C LEU A 42 -11.15 -56.69 -9.36
N SER A 43 -10.51 -57.47 -8.53
CA SER A 43 -11.15 -58.09 -7.36
C SER A 43 -11.92 -57.02 -6.58
N MET A 44 -13.05 -57.35 -5.97
CA MET A 44 -13.78 -56.44 -5.09
C MET A 44 -12.85 -55.80 -4.03
N ALA A 45 -11.85 -56.51 -3.57
CA ALA A 45 -10.82 -56.00 -2.63
C ALA A 45 -9.97 -54.92 -3.29
N ASP A 46 -9.56 -55.09 -4.55
CA ASP A 46 -8.73 -54.10 -5.25
C ASP A 46 -9.52 -52.81 -5.54
N ARG A 47 -10.82 -52.95 -5.88
CA ARG A 47 -11.73 -51.81 -6.04
C ARG A 47 -11.91 -51.02 -4.72
N LEU A 48 -12.00 -51.72 -3.59
CA LEU A 48 -12.14 -51.14 -2.27
C LEU A 48 -10.87 -50.33 -1.90
N ILE A 49 -9.69 -50.90 -2.13
CA ILE A 49 -8.38 -50.24 -1.91
C ILE A 49 -8.26 -48.99 -2.80
N ALA A 50 -8.62 -49.09 -4.08
CA ALA A 50 -8.60 -47.96 -5.00
C ALA A 50 -9.54 -46.81 -4.55
N MET A 51 -10.76 -47.13 -4.12
CA MET A 51 -11.72 -46.16 -3.60
C MET A 51 -11.24 -45.52 -2.28
N GLU A 52 -10.60 -46.26 -1.39
CA GLU A 52 -10.01 -45.71 -0.16
C GLU A 52 -8.84 -44.77 -0.46
N ALA A 53 -8.00 -45.15 -1.43
CA ALA A 53 -6.90 -44.28 -1.88
C ALA A 53 -7.44 -42.98 -2.51
N GLU A 54 -8.44 -43.05 -3.38
CA GLU A 54 -9.11 -41.91 -4.00
C GLU A 54 -9.76 -40.99 -2.94
N LYS A 55 -10.50 -41.57 -1.99
CA LYS A 55 -11.07 -40.83 -0.86
C LYS A 55 -10.06 -40.10 -0.06
N THR A 56 -8.87 -40.70 0.18
CA THR A 56 -7.79 -40.09 0.91
C THR A 56 -7.17 -38.92 0.11
N ALA A 57 -6.94 -39.16 -1.20
CA ALA A 57 -6.44 -38.12 -2.10
C ALA A 57 -7.40 -36.91 -2.19
N ILE A 58 -8.70 -37.17 -2.31
CA ILE A 58 -9.73 -36.08 -2.33
C ILE A 58 -9.74 -35.33 -0.99
N LYS A 59 -9.64 -36.04 0.15
CA LYS A 59 -9.56 -35.38 1.46
C LYS A 59 -8.33 -34.48 1.58
N ASP A 60 -7.18 -34.96 1.14
CA ASP A 60 -5.93 -34.19 1.18
C ASP A 60 -6.03 -32.96 0.26
N GLN A 61 -6.61 -33.12 -0.92
CA GLN A 61 -6.87 -32.02 -1.84
C GLN A 61 -7.84 -31.00 -1.24
N LEU A 62 -8.92 -31.46 -0.60
CA LEU A 62 -9.89 -30.58 0.07
C LEU A 62 -9.22 -29.78 1.20
N LEU A 63 -8.44 -30.45 2.06
CA LEU A 63 -7.71 -29.79 3.15
C LEU A 63 -6.73 -28.74 2.63
N ARG A 64 -6.01 -29.03 1.54
CA ARG A 64 -5.11 -28.09 0.88
C ARG A 64 -5.87 -26.90 0.33
N SER A 65 -6.97 -27.14 -0.40
CA SER A 65 -7.82 -26.06 -0.95
C SER A 65 -8.42 -25.17 0.16
N MET A 66 -8.83 -25.77 1.28
CA MET A 66 -9.33 -25.01 2.42
C MET A 66 -8.24 -24.13 3.03
N ALA A 67 -7.01 -24.66 3.17
CA ALA A 67 -5.87 -23.88 3.67
C ALA A 67 -5.50 -22.75 2.70
N GLU A 68 -5.52 -22.99 1.40
CA GLU A 68 -5.28 -21.97 0.37
C GLU A 68 -6.35 -20.89 0.41
N MET A 69 -7.64 -21.25 0.49
CA MET A 69 -8.73 -20.28 0.63
C MET A 69 -8.58 -19.40 1.88
N GLU A 70 -8.22 -20.00 3.02
CA GLU A 70 -8.00 -19.23 4.25
C GLU A 70 -6.80 -18.27 4.11
N ASN A 71 -5.73 -18.70 3.46
CA ASN A 71 -4.58 -17.83 3.17
C ASN A 71 -4.94 -16.68 2.22
N ILE A 72 -5.73 -16.96 1.17
CA ILE A 72 -6.23 -15.93 0.23
C ILE A 72 -7.12 -14.95 0.98
N ARG A 73 -8.04 -15.42 1.81
CA ARG A 73 -8.93 -14.59 2.63
C ARG A 73 -8.14 -13.64 3.52
N LYS A 74 -7.19 -14.16 4.29
CA LYS A 74 -6.33 -13.35 5.17
C LYS A 74 -5.52 -12.32 4.39
N ARG A 75 -5.01 -12.70 3.22
CA ARG A 75 -4.27 -11.77 2.34
C ARG A 75 -5.18 -10.68 1.79
N ALA A 76 -6.41 -11.03 1.38
CA ALA A 76 -7.39 -10.07 0.89
C ALA A 76 -7.80 -9.07 1.98
N GLU A 77 -8.08 -9.56 3.19
CA GLU A 77 -8.41 -8.71 4.35
C GLU A 77 -7.30 -7.70 4.66
N ARG A 78 -6.02 -8.15 4.66
CA ARG A 78 -4.87 -7.25 4.85
C ARG A 78 -4.80 -6.20 3.73
N LYS A 79 -4.91 -6.62 2.46
CA LYS A 79 -4.88 -5.69 1.32
C LYS A 79 -6.02 -4.66 1.37
N VAL A 80 -7.21 -5.06 1.80
CA VAL A 80 -8.34 -4.13 1.98
C VAL A 80 -8.05 -3.13 3.10
N ALA A 81 -7.48 -3.59 4.23
CA ALA A 81 -7.10 -2.71 5.33
C ALA A 81 -6.02 -1.70 4.89
N GLU A 82 -4.97 -2.17 4.22
CA GLU A 82 -3.91 -1.35 3.64
C GLU A 82 -4.49 -0.33 2.64
N ALA A 83 -5.34 -0.78 1.70
CA ALA A 83 -5.95 0.09 0.71
C ALA A 83 -6.79 1.20 1.34
N ARG A 84 -7.51 0.93 2.44
CA ARG A 84 -8.28 1.94 3.18
C ARG A 84 -7.37 3.00 3.81
N VAL A 85 -6.24 2.59 4.39
CA VAL A 85 -5.27 3.51 5.01
C VAL A 85 -4.61 4.38 3.94
N PHE A 86 -4.24 3.80 2.79
CA PHE A 86 -3.51 4.51 1.75
C PHE A 86 -4.41 5.20 0.70
N ALA A 87 -5.73 4.97 0.72
CA ALA A 87 -6.66 5.64 -0.19
C ALA A 87 -6.60 7.18 -0.11
N ILE A 88 -6.26 7.70 1.07
CA ILE A 88 -6.15 9.14 1.32
C ILE A 88 -4.71 9.68 1.20
N GLU A 89 -3.73 8.84 0.85
CA GLU A 89 -2.30 9.20 0.81
C GLU A 89 -2.05 10.45 -0.05
N LYS A 90 -2.58 10.44 -1.27
CA LYS A 90 -2.40 11.56 -2.20
C LYS A 90 -3.05 12.84 -1.68
N PHE A 91 -4.29 12.73 -1.21
CA PHE A 91 -5.01 13.86 -0.62
C PHE A 91 -4.28 14.41 0.61
N ALA A 92 -3.82 13.52 1.51
CA ALA A 92 -3.04 13.92 2.67
C ALA A 92 -1.74 14.61 2.26
N GLY A 93 -1.02 14.07 1.26
CA GLY A 93 0.18 14.68 0.71
C GLY A 93 -0.03 16.12 0.20
N ASP A 94 -1.12 16.35 -0.53
CA ASP A 94 -1.49 17.69 -1.01
C ASP A 94 -1.80 18.64 0.16
N LEU A 95 -2.42 18.13 1.23
CA LEU A 95 -2.78 18.89 2.42
C LEU A 95 -1.55 19.29 3.27
N LEU A 96 -0.43 18.54 3.19
CA LEU A 96 0.82 18.91 3.90
C LEU A 96 1.32 20.30 3.53
N ASN A 97 1.14 20.71 2.28
CA ASN A 97 1.53 22.05 1.83
C ASN A 97 0.72 23.14 2.53
N VAL A 98 -0.55 22.87 2.84
CA VAL A 98 -1.40 23.82 3.59
C VAL A 98 -0.90 23.95 5.03
N SER A 99 -0.59 22.82 5.68
CA SER A 99 -0.02 22.78 7.03
C SER A 99 1.30 23.55 7.09
N ASP A 100 2.23 23.31 6.13
CA ASP A 100 3.50 24.02 6.06
C ASP A 100 3.32 25.54 5.86
N ASN A 101 2.34 25.95 5.05
CA ASN A 101 2.05 27.36 4.84
C ASN A 101 1.50 28.04 6.10
N LEU A 102 0.65 27.34 6.86
CA LEU A 102 0.16 27.84 8.15
C LEU A 102 1.32 27.97 9.15
N ALA A 103 2.13 26.92 9.32
CA ALA A 103 3.28 26.94 10.21
C ALA A 103 4.27 28.06 9.84
N ARG A 104 4.53 28.25 8.54
CA ARG A 104 5.39 29.33 8.05
C ARG A 104 4.80 30.72 8.32
N ALA A 105 3.49 30.88 8.14
CA ALA A 105 2.81 32.14 8.45
C ALA A 105 2.91 32.50 9.95
N LEU A 106 2.77 31.49 10.82
CA LEU A 106 2.90 31.67 12.27
C LEU A 106 4.34 31.95 12.69
N SER A 107 5.32 31.31 12.07
CA SER A 107 6.74 31.50 12.37
C SER A 107 7.31 32.81 11.79
N ALA A 108 6.64 33.43 10.81
CA ALA A 108 7.07 34.71 10.24
C ALA A 108 6.90 35.91 11.21
N LEU A 109 6.10 35.75 12.26
CA LEU A 109 5.90 36.75 13.28
C LEU A 109 6.89 36.52 14.42
N THR A 110 7.83 37.47 14.62
CA THR A 110 8.70 37.48 15.79
C THR A 110 7.88 37.75 17.06
N ASP A 111 8.41 37.38 18.22
CA ASP A 111 7.72 37.61 19.51
C ASP A 111 7.49 39.12 19.77
N GLU A 112 8.43 39.98 19.30
CA GLU A 112 8.25 41.42 19.38
C GLU A 112 7.09 41.89 18.49
N ALA A 113 7.01 41.41 17.23
CA ALA A 113 5.94 41.74 16.34
C ALA A 113 4.55 41.23 16.86
N LYS A 114 4.51 40.07 17.53
CA LYS A 114 3.29 39.54 18.19
C LYS A 114 2.87 40.44 19.36
N ALA A 115 3.83 41.01 20.13
CA ALA A 115 3.51 41.90 21.24
C ALA A 115 2.90 43.21 20.78
N ASP A 116 3.35 43.73 19.62
CA ASP A 116 2.91 45.00 19.05
C ASP A 116 1.56 44.91 18.27
N LEU A 117 0.99 43.70 18.13
CA LEU A 117 -0.30 43.52 17.48
C LEU A 117 -1.44 44.17 18.27
N SER A 118 -2.38 44.78 17.55
CA SER A 118 -3.67 45.17 18.11
C SER A 118 -4.45 43.97 18.66
N ASP A 119 -5.43 44.21 19.53
CA ASP A 119 -6.27 43.14 20.07
C ASP A 119 -6.93 42.31 18.96
N ALA A 120 -7.39 42.97 17.88
CA ALA A 120 -7.91 42.27 16.70
C ALA A 120 -6.84 41.41 16.02
N GLY A 121 -5.60 41.90 15.92
CA GLY A 121 -4.46 41.15 15.37
C GLY A 121 -4.11 39.92 16.22
N LYS A 122 -4.12 40.03 17.55
CA LYS A 122 -3.92 38.92 18.48
C LYS A 122 -5.00 37.86 18.35
N SER A 123 -6.29 38.27 18.31
CA SER A 123 -7.41 37.36 18.12
C SER A 123 -7.34 36.62 16.77
N LEU A 124 -6.90 37.29 15.70
CA LEU A 124 -6.69 36.66 14.40
C LEU A 124 -5.54 35.62 14.47
N LEU A 125 -4.43 35.95 15.12
CA LEU A 125 -3.30 35.06 15.29
C LEU A 125 -3.70 33.80 16.07
N GLU A 126 -4.40 33.96 17.20
CA GLU A 126 -4.97 32.84 17.98
C GLU A 126 -5.90 31.96 17.14
N GLY A 127 -6.73 32.57 16.27
CA GLY A 127 -7.61 31.85 15.36
C GLY A 127 -6.82 31.00 14.33
N ILE A 128 -5.72 31.52 13.81
CA ILE A 128 -4.84 30.78 12.89
C ILE A 128 -4.12 29.63 13.61
N GLU A 129 -3.57 29.87 14.81
CA GLU A 129 -2.95 28.83 15.63
C GLU A 129 -3.93 27.70 15.98
N LEU A 130 -5.17 28.05 16.31
CA LEU A 130 -6.22 27.06 16.57
C LEU A 130 -6.55 26.26 15.32
N THR A 131 -6.61 26.91 14.16
CA THR A 131 -6.87 26.26 12.86
C THR A 131 -5.76 25.26 12.50
N GLU A 132 -4.49 25.62 12.71
CA GLU A 132 -3.36 24.73 12.49
C GLU A 132 -3.44 23.50 13.42
N LYS A 133 -3.67 23.71 14.72
CA LYS A 133 -3.83 22.62 15.70
C LYS A 133 -4.98 21.68 15.33
N GLU A 134 -6.11 22.23 14.92
CA GLU A 134 -7.27 21.43 14.50
C GLU A 134 -6.99 20.65 13.22
N LEU A 135 -6.27 21.23 12.26
CA LEU A 135 -5.82 20.54 11.06
C LEU A 135 -4.93 19.34 11.40
N ILE A 136 -3.90 19.54 12.23
CA ILE A 136 -2.99 18.47 12.68
C ILE A 136 -3.76 17.39 13.43
N ALA A 137 -4.66 17.76 14.34
CA ALA A 137 -5.49 16.81 15.07
C ALA A 137 -6.42 16.02 14.16
N THR A 138 -6.97 16.66 13.13
CA THR A 138 -7.82 16.00 12.12
C THR A 138 -7.00 14.99 11.31
N MET A 139 -5.84 15.39 10.82
CA MET A 139 -4.92 14.48 10.11
C MET A 139 -4.54 13.27 10.96
N ALA A 140 -4.25 13.49 12.26
CA ALA A 140 -3.92 12.41 13.20
C ALA A 140 -5.09 11.41 13.38
N ARG A 141 -6.35 11.87 13.39
CA ARG A 141 -7.54 11.00 13.43
C ARG A 141 -7.64 10.08 12.21
N HIS A 142 -7.06 10.49 11.08
CA HIS A 142 -6.99 9.70 9.86
C HIS A 142 -5.67 8.92 9.69
N GLY A 143 -4.86 8.85 10.76
CA GLY A 143 -3.61 8.08 10.79
C GLY A 143 -2.41 8.82 10.17
N VAL A 144 -2.57 10.09 9.82
CA VAL A 144 -1.47 10.94 9.34
C VAL A 144 -0.83 11.65 10.53
N THR A 145 0.42 11.32 10.83
CA THR A 145 1.15 11.83 11.99
C THR A 145 2.49 12.44 11.58
N THR A 146 2.99 13.35 12.40
CA THR A 146 4.33 13.92 12.21
C THR A 146 5.41 12.89 12.50
N VAL A 147 6.53 13.01 11.78
CA VAL A 147 7.77 12.30 12.10
C VAL A 147 8.49 13.04 13.21
N ASP A 148 9.01 12.31 14.18
CA ASP A 148 9.81 12.88 15.24
C ASP A 148 11.15 13.37 14.66
N SER A 149 11.34 14.68 14.62
CA SER A 149 12.53 15.34 14.11
C SER A 149 13.07 16.42 15.09
N ILE A 150 12.81 16.22 16.38
CA ILE A 150 13.29 17.11 17.44
C ILE A 150 14.83 17.03 17.51
N ALA A 151 15.47 18.14 17.80
CA ALA A 151 16.93 18.17 18.01
C ALA A 151 17.38 17.13 19.06
N GLY A 152 18.39 16.35 18.74
CA GLY A 152 18.88 15.22 19.53
C GLY A 152 18.25 13.87 19.17
N THR A 153 17.20 13.81 18.35
CA THR A 153 16.65 12.54 17.85
C THR A 153 17.67 11.85 16.92
N ALA A 154 17.82 10.54 17.01
CA ALA A 154 18.69 9.78 16.12
C ALA A 154 18.25 9.94 14.66
N PHE A 155 19.19 10.16 13.75
CA PHE A 155 18.88 10.23 12.32
C PHE A 155 18.49 8.86 11.77
N ASP A 156 17.30 8.77 11.16
CA ASP A 156 16.80 7.57 10.47
C ASP A 156 16.58 7.89 8.99
N PRO A 157 17.34 7.28 8.06
CA PRO A 157 17.21 7.53 6.62
C PRO A 157 15.82 7.18 6.03
N ASN A 158 15.02 6.37 6.72
CA ASN A 158 13.68 5.99 6.24
C ASN A 158 12.65 7.11 6.39
N VAL A 159 12.87 8.00 7.36
CA VAL A 159 11.91 9.05 7.72
C VAL A 159 12.51 10.44 7.74
N HIS A 160 13.86 10.56 7.70
CA HIS A 160 14.58 11.81 7.67
C HIS A 160 15.37 11.96 6.37
N GLN A 161 15.42 13.19 5.85
CA GLN A 161 16.27 13.61 4.74
C GLN A 161 17.30 14.62 5.26
N ALA A 162 18.56 14.21 5.32
CA ALA A 162 19.64 15.11 5.65
C ALA A 162 19.89 16.09 4.50
N VAL A 163 19.74 17.39 4.74
CA VAL A 163 20.00 18.46 3.77
C VAL A 163 21.29 19.20 4.06
N ALA A 164 21.78 19.16 5.30
CA ALA A 164 23.02 19.75 5.74
C ALA A 164 23.64 18.92 6.88
N GLN A 165 24.93 19.11 7.08
CA GLN A 165 25.64 18.67 8.28
C GLN A 165 26.22 19.92 8.94
N ILE A 166 25.96 20.10 10.23
CA ILE A 166 26.37 21.27 10.99
C ILE A 166 26.95 20.85 12.33
N PRO A 167 27.95 21.55 12.84
CA PRO A 167 28.36 21.40 14.23
C PRO A 167 27.23 21.87 15.15
N SER A 168 26.98 21.13 16.22
CA SER A 168 25.95 21.46 17.20
C SER A 168 26.26 20.80 18.54
N ASP A 169 25.60 21.23 19.61
CA ASP A 169 25.70 20.61 20.93
C ASP A 169 25.11 19.20 21.02
N GLN A 170 24.50 18.71 19.92
CA GLN A 170 23.93 17.39 19.86
C GLN A 170 24.98 16.32 19.49
N PRO A 171 24.83 15.08 19.92
CA PRO A 171 25.72 13.98 19.53
C PRO A 171 25.81 13.85 18.00
N GLU A 172 26.97 13.41 17.50
CA GLU A 172 27.17 13.10 16.09
C GLU A 172 26.14 12.08 15.58
N GLY A 173 25.59 12.29 14.39
CA GLY A 173 24.59 11.39 13.78
C GLY A 173 23.17 11.60 14.30
N THR A 174 22.91 12.66 15.05
CA THR A 174 21.54 13.04 15.47
C THR A 174 21.03 14.25 14.69
N VAL A 175 19.74 14.49 14.77
CA VAL A 175 19.13 15.72 14.23
C VAL A 175 19.63 16.92 15.03
N ALA A 176 20.26 17.87 14.35
CA ALA A 176 20.67 19.12 14.95
C ALA A 176 19.53 20.16 14.89
N GLU A 177 18.91 20.30 13.70
CA GLU A 177 17.84 21.26 13.46
C GLU A 177 16.87 20.73 12.40
N PRO A 178 15.55 20.80 12.62
CA PRO A 178 14.55 20.48 11.61
C PRO A 178 14.24 21.70 10.74
N PHE A 179 14.31 21.55 9.41
CA PHE A 179 13.91 22.59 8.45
C PHE A 179 12.48 22.42 7.96
N GLN A 180 12.02 21.16 7.84
CA GLN A 180 10.67 20.89 7.38
C GLN A 180 10.14 19.63 8.08
N THR A 181 8.92 19.73 8.59
CA THR A 181 8.25 18.62 9.28
C THR A 181 8.01 17.44 8.33
N GLY A 182 8.45 16.26 8.74
CA GLY A 182 8.13 15.00 8.10
C GLY A 182 6.75 14.49 8.49
N TRP A 183 6.15 13.69 7.62
CA TRP A 183 4.81 13.14 7.83
C TRP A 183 4.75 11.68 7.40
N LYS A 184 3.97 10.87 8.13
CA LYS A 184 3.71 9.47 7.82
C LYS A 184 2.22 9.15 7.95
N ILE A 185 1.77 8.13 7.20
CA ILE A 185 0.43 7.54 7.32
C ILE A 185 0.58 6.07 7.73
N GLY A 186 0.15 5.73 8.94
CA GLY A 186 0.50 4.44 9.52
C GLY A 186 2.02 4.25 9.55
N ASP A 187 2.52 3.19 8.90
CA ASP A 187 3.96 2.89 8.84
C ASP A 187 4.67 3.45 7.59
N ARG A 188 3.92 4.10 6.69
CA ARG A 188 4.47 4.63 5.44
C ARG A 188 4.79 6.11 5.54
N THR A 189 6.01 6.49 5.12
CA THR A 189 6.42 7.89 5.03
C THR A 189 5.74 8.57 3.83
N LEU A 190 4.95 9.61 4.08
CA LEU A 190 4.38 10.49 3.06
C LEU A 190 5.41 11.51 2.58
N ARG A 191 6.16 12.07 3.54
CA ARG A 191 7.24 13.00 3.29
C ARG A 191 8.28 12.89 4.41
N ALA A 192 9.54 12.70 4.06
CA ALA A 192 10.62 12.70 5.02
C ALA A 192 10.78 14.09 5.67
N ALA A 193 11.16 14.14 6.94
CA ALA A 193 11.54 15.39 7.59
C ALA A 193 12.88 15.87 7.02
N MET A 194 12.94 17.12 6.58
CA MET A 194 14.21 17.73 6.18
C MET A 194 14.94 18.25 7.41
N VAL A 195 16.14 17.73 7.64
CA VAL A 195 16.90 18.00 8.86
C VAL A 195 18.36 18.33 8.57
N ALA A 196 18.97 19.15 9.42
CA ALA A 196 20.42 19.17 9.54
C ALA A 196 20.85 18.08 10.52
N VAL A 197 21.92 17.38 10.18
CA VAL A 197 22.52 16.34 11.04
C VAL A 197 23.72 16.93 11.78
N SER A 198 23.83 16.63 13.07
CA SER A 198 24.94 17.05 13.90
C SER A 198 26.22 16.30 13.53
N THR A 199 27.33 17.04 13.42
CA THR A 199 28.69 16.50 13.36
C THR A 199 29.37 16.46 14.74
N GLY A 200 28.61 16.74 15.80
CA GLY A 200 29.13 16.93 17.15
C GLY A 200 29.49 18.36 17.44
N PRO A 201 29.92 18.68 18.69
CA PRO A 201 30.35 20.03 19.09
C PRO A 201 31.61 20.46 18.35
N GLU A 202 31.72 21.74 18.06
CA GLU A 202 32.98 22.32 17.55
C GLU A 202 34.12 22.08 18.57
N ALA A 203 35.23 21.54 18.08
CA ALA A 203 36.39 21.22 18.91
C ALA A 203 37.22 22.48 19.24
#